data_9b4a7ccdbfbe0fb39c62eee7fef3c5ba
#
_entry.id   9b4a7ccdbfbe0fb39c62eee7fef3c5ba
#
_cell.length_a   1.000
_cell.length_b   1.000
_cell.length_c   1.000
_cell.angle_alpha   90.00
_cell.angle_beta   90.00
_cell.angle_gamma   90.00
#
_symmetry.space_group_name_H-M   'P 1'
#
loop_
_entity.id
_entity.type
_entity.pdbx_description
1 polymer ?
#
loop_
_entity_poly.entity_id
_entity_poly.type
_entity_poly.pdbx_seq_one_letter_code
_entity_poly.pdbx_strand_id
1 'polypeptide(L)'
;MHEARIELLQRMPVFGGIRTEVLQFLLGLCPIVSVPANDFFFREGDKGDSMFVLEMGKAAVLKSWRGQDYLLRTLNEGDCFGEMAVMDHCPRSASVRAVEDCVAIHISAANLYQVYAQDLKQFALMQMNMGREVCRRHRNPTTCYSAPSLVHHTGTSNSHFCPTHTNPPGLCIGAETGR
;
A
#
# COMPACT_ATOMS: atom_id res chain seq x y z
N MET A 1 6.58 -23.89 8.21
CA MET A 1 6.55 -22.40 8.13
C MET A 1 6.84 -21.87 6.73
N HIS A 2 7.85 -22.37 6.01
CA HIS A 2 8.19 -21.86 4.66
C HIS A 2 7.10 -22.17 3.63
N GLU A 3 6.51 -23.33 3.69
CA GLU A 3 5.43 -23.78 2.80
C GLU A 3 4.15 -22.95 2.95
N ALA A 4 3.74 -22.65 4.18
CA ALA A 4 2.58 -21.80 4.45
C ALA A 4 2.74 -20.38 3.87
N ARG A 5 3.98 -19.82 3.88
CA ARG A 5 4.27 -18.53 3.26
C ARG A 5 4.17 -18.56 1.74
N ILE A 6 4.59 -19.65 1.11
CA ILE A 6 4.44 -19.83 -0.33
C ILE A 6 2.95 -19.89 -0.69
N GLU A 7 2.16 -20.64 0.04
CA GLU A 7 0.71 -20.70 -0.16
C GLU A 7 0.05 -19.34 0.04
N LEU A 8 0.48 -18.56 1.06
CA LEU A 8 0.01 -17.21 1.27
C LEU A 8 0.29 -16.33 0.04
N LEU A 9 1.53 -16.29 -0.45
CA LEU A 9 1.90 -15.50 -1.62
C LEU A 9 1.14 -15.95 -2.88
N GLN A 10 0.96 -17.23 -3.11
CA GLN A 10 0.25 -17.76 -4.28
C GLN A 10 -1.22 -17.34 -4.33
N ARG A 11 -1.85 -17.08 -3.19
CA ARG A 11 -3.24 -16.59 -3.11
C ARG A 11 -3.36 -15.10 -3.41
N MET A 12 -2.25 -14.38 -3.38
CA MET A 12 -2.26 -12.91 -3.55
C MET A 12 -2.22 -12.53 -5.03
N PRO A 13 -3.04 -11.56 -5.46
CA PRO A 13 -3.05 -11.09 -6.86
C PRO A 13 -1.69 -10.63 -7.37
N VAL A 14 -0.86 -10.04 -6.50
CA VAL A 14 0.49 -9.55 -6.85
C VAL A 14 1.41 -10.68 -7.31
N PHE A 15 1.28 -11.86 -6.72
CA PHE A 15 2.10 -13.03 -7.04
C PHE A 15 1.39 -14.07 -7.91
N GLY A 16 0.22 -13.72 -8.45
CA GLY A 16 -0.56 -14.60 -9.32
C GLY A 16 0.22 -15.03 -10.56
N GLY A 17 0.32 -16.34 -10.78
CA GLY A 17 1.04 -16.94 -11.91
C GLY A 17 2.57 -16.94 -11.75
N ILE A 18 3.11 -16.51 -10.62
CA ILE A 18 4.54 -16.64 -10.32
C ILE A 18 4.84 -18.09 -9.93
N ARG A 19 5.91 -18.64 -10.50
CA ARG A 19 6.32 -20.04 -10.24
C ARG A 19 6.78 -20.21 -8.81
N THR A 20 6.50 -21.39 -8.24
CA THR A 20 6.83 -21.73 -6.85
C THR A 20 8.33 -21.58 -6.55
N GLU A 21 9.21 -21.97 -7.48
CA GLU A 21 10.67 -21.87 -7.32
C GLU A 21 11.12 -20.41 -7.19
N VAL A 22 10.46 -19.50 -7.92
CA VAL A 22 10.75 -18.05 -7.85
C VAL A 22 10.25 -17.46 -6.54
N LEU A 23 9.08 -17.89 -6.05
CA LEU A 23 8.59 -17.49 -4.74
C LEU A 23 9.47 -18.02 -3.61
N GLN A 24 9.94 -19.26 -3.71
CA GLN A 24 10.89 -19.85 -2.76
C GLN A 24 12.20 -19.05 -2.72
N PHE A 25 12.74 -18.73 -3.90
CA PHE A 25 13.94 -17.91 -4.01
C PHE A 25 13.74 -16.53 -3.38
N LEU A 26 12.65 -15.82 -3.72
CA LEU A 26 12.32 -14.51 -3.15
C LEU A 26 12.20 -14.58 -1.63
N LEU A 27 11.44 -15.55 -1.10
CA LEU A 27 11.25 -15.74 0.34
C LEU A 27 12.57 -16.04 1.07
N GLY A 28 13.50 -16.72 0.43
CA GLY A 28 14.83 -16.97 0.97
C GLY A 28 15.66 -15.69 1.15
N LEU A 29 15.31 -14.60 0.45
CA LEU A 29 15.97 -13.30 0.54
C LEU A 29 15.28 -12.32 1.48
N CYS A 30 14.02 -12.57 1.84
CA CYS A 30 13.16 -11.63 2.54
C CYS A 30 13.18 -11.87 4.05
N PRO A 31 13.57 -10.88 4.87
CA PRO A 31 13.42 -10.97 6.31
C PRO A 31 11.95 -10.90 6.73
N ILE A 32 11.66 -11.51 7.87
CA ILE A 32 10.39 -11.36 8.56
C ILE A 32 10.55 -10.28 9.61
N VAL A 33 9.61 -9.35 9.64
CA VAL A 33 9.57 -8.26 10.61
C VAL A 33 8.35 -8.38 11.50
N SER A 34 8.54 -8.08 12.79
CA SER A 34 7.45 -8.00 13.77
C SER A 34 7.30 -6.54 14.19
N VAL A 35 6.06 -6.05 14.18
CA VAL A 35 5.72 -4.68 14.55
C VAL A 35 4.66 -4.75 15.65
N PRO A 36 4.96 -4.29 16.87
CA PRO A 36 4.01 -4.28 17.98
C PRO A 36 2.79 -3.40 17.71
N ALA A 37 1.69 -3.68 18.37
CA ALA A 37 0.48 -2.87 18.31
C ALA A 37 0.80 -1.39 18.59
N ASN A 38 0.21 -0.49 17.80
CA ASN A 38 0.40 0.95 17.78
C ASN A 38 1.73 1.46 17.20
N ASP A 39 2.70 0.62 16.90
CA ASP A 39 3.91 1.00 16.20
C ASP A 39 3.68 1.11 14.68
N PHE A 40 4.62 1.76 14.00
CA PHE A 40 4.53 2.01 12.56
C PHE A 40 5.47 1.09 11.79
N PHE A 41 4.98 0.56 10.68
CA PHE A 41 5.83 -0.02 9.65
C PHE A 41 6.66 1.07 8.96
N PHE A 42 6.02 2.19 8.67
CA PHE A 42 6.62 3.41 8.12
C PHE A 42 5.62 4.58 8.23
N ARG A 43 6.13 5.80 8.10
CA ARG A 43 5.33 7.03 8.12
C ARG A 43 5.26 7.65 6.73
N GLU A 44 4.22 8.43 6.50
CA GLU A 44 4.09 9.27 5.31
C GLU A 44 5.32 10.18 5.17
N GLY A 45 5.86 10.27 3.94
CA GLY A 45 7.07 11.05 3.64
C GLY A 45 8.39 10.31 3.90
N ASP A 46 8.39 9.17 4.59
CA ASP A 46 9.60 8.35 4.75
C ASP A 46 10.14 7.91 3.39
N LYS A 47 11.43 7.67 3.30
CA LYS A 47 12.04 7.04 2.12
C LYS A 47 11.49 5.63 1.97
N GLY A 48 10.99 5.31 0.77
CA GLY A 48 10.41 4.02 0.45
C GLY A 48 11.25 3.22 -0.54
N ASP A 49 11.74 2.06 -0.11
CA ASP A 49 12.52 1.13 -0.95
C ASP A 49 12.07 -0.32 -0.77
N SER A 50 10.92 -0.52 -0.15
CA SER A 50 10.41 -1.84 0.20
C SER A 50 8.88 -1.87 0.23
N MET A 51 8.34 -3.07 0.08
CA MET A 51 6.94 -3.42 0.32
C MET A 51 6.84 -4.51 1.38
N PHE A 52 5.65 -4.71 1.90
CA PHE A 52 5.37 -5.68 2.95
C PHE A 52 4.18 -6.56 2.57
N VAL A 53 4.22 -7.81 3.00
CA VAL A 53 3.08 -8.74 2.98
C VAL A 53 2.73 -9.08 4.41
N LEU A 54 1.50 -8.77 4.82
CA LEU A 54 1.04 -9.03 6.18
C LEU A 54 0.76 -10.53 6.34
N GLU A 55 1.52 -11.20 7.21
CA GLU A 55 1.33 -12.63 7.54
C GLU A 55 0.36 -12.83 8.70
N MET A 56 0.37 -11.90 9.66
CA MET A 56 -0.44 -11.96 10.87
C MET A 56 -0.74 -10.56 11.37
N GLY A 57 -1.92 -10.39 11.96
CA GLY A 57 -2.34 -9.16 12.59
C GLY A 57 -3.14 -8.24 11.66
N LYS A 58 -3.36 -7.00 12.11
CA LYS A 58 -4.06 -5.95 11.37
C LYS A 58 -3.26 -4.67 11.39
N ALA A 59 -3.27 -3.94 10.27
CA ALA A 59 -2.67 -2.63 10.19
C ALA A 59 -3.64 -1.61 9.56
N ALA A 60 -3.43 -0.33 9.88
CA ALA A 60 -4.21 0.79 9.39
C ALA A 60 -3.36 1.66 8.46
N VAL A 61 -3.86 1.94 7.26
CA VAL A 61 -3.28 2.93 6.34
C VAL A 61 -3.85 4.29 6.69
N LEU A 62 -2.99 5.22 7.05
CA LEU A 62 -3.35 6.54 7.55
C LEU A 62 -2.79 7.63 6.64
N LYS A 63 -3.61 8.61 6.31
CA LYS A 63 -3.20 9.83 5.59
C LYS A 63 -3.28 11.02 6.53
N SER A 64 -2.19 11.76 6.64
CA SER A 64 -2.19 12.99 7.44
C SER A 64 -2.71 14.17 6.61
N TRP A 65 -3.69 14.89 7.15
CA TRP A 65 -4.25 16.10 6.56
C TRP A 65 -4.54 17.13 7.66
N ARG A 66 -3.97 18.31 7.54
CA ARG A 66 -4.12 19.40 8.53
C ARG A 66 -3.82 18.98 9.98
N GLY A 67 -2.81 18.12 10.15
CA GLY A 67 -2.38 17.64 11.47
C GLY A 67 -3.27 16.56 12.09
N GLN A 68 -4.22 16.00 11.32
CA GLN A 68 -5.06 14.88 11.73
C GLN A 68 -4.82 13.67 10.82
N ASP A 69 -4.84 12.48 11.40
CA ASP A 69 -4.71 11.24 10.65
C ASP A 69 -6.09 10.69 10.28
N TYR A 70 -6.28 10.47 8.99
CA TYR A 70 -7.50 9.88 8.42
C TYR A 70 -7.23 8.44 8.01
N LEU A 71 -8.08 7.52 8.49
CA LEU A 71 -8.02 6.12 8.09
C LEU A 71 -8.45 5.98 6.62
N LEU A 72 -7.53 5.54 5.76
CA LEU A 72 -7.85 5.23 4.37
C LEU A 72 -8.38 3.81 4.21
N ARG A 73 -7.75 2.84 4.86
CA ARG A 73 -8.17 1.43 4.83
C ARG A 73 -7.52 0.64 5.96
N THR A 74 -8.11 -0.50 6.28
CA THR A 74 -7.52 -1.52 7.13
C THR A 74 -6.89 -2.61 6.25
N LEU A 75 -5.73 -3.09 6.68
CA LEU A 75 -4.99 -4.19 6.09
C LEU A 75 -5.17 -5.42 6.96
N ASN A 76 -5.43 -6.56 6.33
CA ASN A 76 -5.58 -7.85 6.98
C ASN A 76 -4.50 -8.83 6.48
N GLU A 77 -4.43 -10.00 7.09
CA GLU A 77 -3.59 -11.09 6.62
C GLU A 77 -3.77 -11.35 5.12
N GLY A 78 -2.66 -11.49 4.40
CA GLY A 78 -2.64 -11.63 2.94
C GLY A 78 -2.69 -10.29 2.17
N ASP A 79 -2.80 -9.15 2.83
CA ASP A 79 -2.67 -7.86 2.15
C ASP A 79 -1.20 -7.47 1.96
N CYS A 80 -0.90 -6.84 0.82
CA CYS A 80 0.39 -6.18 0.60
C CYS A 80 0.24 -4.65 0.66
N PHE A 81 1.31 -3.97 1.07
CA PHE A 81 1.35 -2.51 1.18
C PHE A 81 2.77 -1.96 1.02
N GLY A 82 2.86 -0.66 0.71
CA GLY A 82 4.13 0.01 0.46
C GLY A 82 4.70 -0.22 -0.94
N GLU A 83 3.97 -0.93 -1.81
CA GLU A 83 4.37 -1.27 -3.17
C GLU A 83 4.57 -0.06 -4.08
N MET A 84 3.84 1.04 -3.85
CA MET A 84 3.95 2.25 -4.67
C MET A 84 5.38 2.81 -4.65
N ALA A 85 5.97 2.95 -3.47
CA ALA A 85 7.33 3.47 -3.33
C ALA A 85 8.41 2.59 -3.98
N VAL A 86 8.15 1.29 -4.14
CA VAL A 86 9.04 0.38 -4.89
C VAL A 86 8.89 0.57 -6.39
N MET A 87 7.69 0.97 -6.86
CA MET A 87 7.39 1.13 -8.28
C MET A 87 7.79 2.51 -8.84
N ASP A 88 7.57 3.57 -8.06
CA ASP A 88 7.74 4.96 -8.49
C ASP A 88 8.95 5.67 -7.86
N HIS A 89 9.63 5.01 -6.91
CA HIS A 89 10.76 5.55 -6.15
C HIS A 89 10.46 6.85 -5.40
N CYS A 90 9.17 7.12 -5.16
CA CYS A 90 8.72 8.28 -4.39
C CYS A 90 8.70 7.99 -2.88
N PRO A 91 8.70 9.03 -2.02
CA PRO A 91 8.46 8.86 -0.59
C PRO A 91 7.12 8.15 -0.30
N ARG A 92 7.00 7.56 0.88
CA ARG A 92 5.76 6.88 1.32
C ARG A 92 4.55 7.80 1.20
N SER A 93 3.54 7.38 0.47
CA SER A 93 2.33 8.17 0.20
C SER A 93 1.36 8.26 1.38
N ALA A 94 1.51 7.39 2.37
CA ALA A 94 0.70 7.29 3.58
C ALA A 94 1.49 6.60 4.68
N SER A 95 1.05 6.72 5.93
CA SER A 95 1.59 5.95 7.07
C SER A 95 0.90 4.60 7.17
N VAL A 96 1.62 3.57 7.64
CA VAL A 96 1.02 2.27 8.01
C VAL A 96 1.36 1.97 9.46
N ARG A 97 0.31 1.87 10.29
CA ARG A 97 0.41 1.59 11.73
C ARG A 97 -0.21 0.24 12.06
N ALA A 98 0.46 -0.55 12.87
CA ALA A 98 -0.07 -1.79 13.43
C ALA A 98 -1.25 -1.48 14.37
N VAL A 99 -2.39 -2.14 14.16
CA VAL A 99 -3.56 -2.06 15.03
C VAL A 99 -3.46 -3.08 16.16
N GLU A 100 -2.89 -4.23 15.86
CA GLU A 100 -2.52 -5.32 16.77
C GLU A 100 -1.10 -5.78 16.44
N ASP A 101 -0.51 -6.67 17.23
CA ASP A 101 0.82 -7.20 16.93
C ASP A 101 0.84 -7.83 15.54
N CYS A 102 1.73 -7.35 14.70
CA CYS A 102 1.84 -7.72 13.30
C CYS A 102 3.12 -8.48 13.01
N VAL A 103 3.02 -9.44 12.10
CA VAL A 103 4.16 -10.11 11.47
C VAL A 103 4.04 -9.92 9.96
N ALA A 104 5.11 -9.50 9.29
CA ALA A 104 5.09 -9.26 7.86
C ALA A 104 6.38 -9.72 7.16
N ILE A 105 6.25 -10.15 5.91
CA ILE A 105 7.37 -10.39 5.01
C ILE A 105 7.82 -9.02 4.46
N HIS A 106 9.07 -8.66 4.68
CA HIS A 106 9.68 -7.43 4.15
C HIS A 106 10.37 -7.71 2.83
N ILE A 107 9.89 -7.13 1.74
CA ILE A 107 10.41 -7.31 0.38
C ILE A 107 11.02 -5.99 -0.08
N SER A 108 12.35 -5.92 -0.13
CA SER A 108 13.06 -4.72 -0.61
C SER A 108 13.15 -4.67 -2.14
N ALA A 109 13.39 -3.48 -2.68
CA ALA A 109 13.71 -3.30 -4.10
C ALA A 109 14.92 -4.13 -4.52
N ALA A 110 15.91 -4.30 -3.61
CA ALA A 110 17.08 -5.16 -3.84
C ALA A 110 16.68 -6.64 -3.98
N ASN A 111 15.74 -7.15 -3.17
CA ASN A 111 15.24 -8.52 -3.32
C ASN A 111 14.54 -8.71 -4.66
N LEU A 112 13.73 -7.74 -5.09
CA LEU A 112 13.08 -7.77 -6.41
C LEU A 112 14.07 -7.70 -7.55
N TYR A 113 15.16 -6.94 -7.40
CA TYR A 113 16.23 -6.91 -8.39
C TYR A 113 16.94 -8.27 -8.53
N GLN A 114 17.09 -9.05 -7.45
CA GLN A 114 17.61 -10.42 -7.54
C GLN A 114 16.69 -11.33 -8.35
N VAL A 115 15.35 -11.16 -8.21
CA VAL A 115 14.41 -11.90 -9.06
C VAL A 115 14.54 -11.46 -10.53
N TYR A 116 14.70 -10.16 -10.81
CA TYR A 116 14.97 -9.64 -12.16
C TYR A 116 16.22 -10.30 -12.77
N ALA A 117 17.30 -10.37 -12.01
CA ALA A 117 18.55 -10.95 -12.49
C ALA A 117 18.45 -12.46 -12.76
N GLN A 118 17.59 -13.17 -12.02
CA GLN A 118 17.40 -14.61 -12.15
C GLN A 118 16.36 -14.98 -13.23
N ASP A 119 15.23 -14.29 -13.26
CA ASP A 119 14.12 -14.58 -14.18
C ASP A 119 13.34 -13.29 -14.54
N LEU A 120 13.76 -12.65 -15.62
CA LEU A 120 13.15 -11.43 -16.13
C LEU A 120 11.65 -11.58 -16.43
N LYS A 121 11.21 -12.77 -16.92
CA LYS A 121 9.79 -13.00 -17.27
C LYS A 121 8.92 -13.01 -16.02
N GLN A 122 9.37 -13.69 -14.98
CA GLN A 122 8.66 -13.74 -13.71
C GLN A 122 8.67 -12.40 -12.99
N PHE A 123 9.78 -11.66 -13.04
CA PHE A 123 9.86 -10.29 -12.55
C PHE A 123 8.87 -9.38 -13.29
N ALA A 124 8.85 -9.41 -14.63
CA ALA A 124 7.92 -8.60 -15.42
C ALA A 124 6.45 -8.91 -15.09
N LEU A 125 6.10 -10.20 -14.91
CA LEU A 125 4.76 -10.61 -14.51
C LEU A 125 4.41 -10.04 -13.11
N MET A 126 5.33 -10.10 -12.17
CA MET A 126 5.16 -9.55 -10.82
C MET A 126 4.93 -8.03 -10.87
N GLN A 127 5.72 -7.28 -11.66
CA GLN A 127 5.55 -5.85 -11.85
C GLN A 127 4.19 -5.50 -12.47
N MET A 128 3.76 -6.25 -13.49
CA MET A 128 2.43 -6.07 -14.09
C MET A 128 1.31 -6.31 -13.08
N ASN A 129 1.43 -7.33 -12.23
CA ASN A 129 0.46 -7.65 -11.21
C ASN A 129 0.41 -6.56 -10.13
N MET A 130 1.56 -6.05 -9.68
CA MET A 130 1.63 -4.91 -8.75
C MET A 130 0.91 -3.68 -9.34
N GLY A 131 1.20 -3.33 -10.59
CA GLY A 131 0.52 -2.22 -11.27
C GLY A 131 -0.99 -2.40 -11.35
N ARG A 132 -1.47 -3.61 -11.67
CA ARG A 132 -2.90 -3.93 -11.70
C ARG A 132 -3.54 -3.76 -10.32
N GLU A 133 -2.86 -4.22 -9.27
CA GLU A 133 -3.36 -4.11 -7.89
C GLU A 133 -3.46 -2.65 -7.44
N VAL A 134 -2.46 -1.81 -7.71
CA VAL A 134 -2.49 -0.38 -7.45
C VAL A 134 -3.65 0.28 -8.20
N CYS A 135 -3.80 0.01 -9.51
CA CYS A 135 -4.91 0.54 -10.31
C CYS A 135 -6.27 0.09 -9.78
N ARG A 136 -6.41 -1.17 -9.36
CA ARG A 136 -7.65 -1.71 -8.80
C ARG A 136 -8.04 -0.99 -7.51
N ARG A 137 -7.07 -0.72 -6.64
CA ARG A 137 -7.29 0.01 -5.38
C ARG A 137 -7.73 1.46 -5.63
N HIS A 138 -7.17 2.12 -6.64
CA HIS A 138 -7.57 3.48 -7.00
C HIS A 138 -8.95 3.57 -7.66
N ARG A 139 -9.40 2.52 -8.36
CA ARG A 139 -10.72 2.51 -9.02
C ARG A 139 -11.90 2.21 -8.10
N ASN A 140 -11.66 1.65 -6.92
CA ASN A 140 -12.70 1.35 -5.94
C ASN A 140 -12.71 2.42 -4.83
N PRO A 141 -13.39 3.57 -5.04
CA PRO A 141 -13.40 4.67 -4.06
C PRO A 141 -14.28 4.37 -2.83
N THR A 142 -14.88 3.19 -2.73
CA THR A 142 -15.79 2.82 -1.64
C THR A 142 -15.08 2.70 -0.27
N THR A 143 -13.78 2.93 -0.21
CA THR A 143 -12.98 2.97 1.03
C THR A 143 -12.59 4.40 1.41
N CYS A 144 -13.15 5.41 0.75
CA CYS A 144 -12.82 6.80 0.99
C CYS A 144 -13.83 7.44 1.93
N TYR A 145 -13.30 7.94 3.06
CA TYR A 145 -13.90 8.94 3.92
C TYR A 145 -15.25 8.60 4.57
N SER A 146 -15.21 7.92 5.70
CA SER A 146 -16.15 8.25 6.77
C SER A 146 -15.77 9.67 7.23
N ALA A 147 -16.34 10.67 6.58
CA ALA A 147 -16.29 12.02 7.10
C ALA A 147 -16.88 11.97 8.52
N PRO A 148 -16.23 12.55 9.54
CA PRO A 148 -16.84 12.67 10.85
C PRO A 148 -18.15 13.42 10.67
N SER A 149 -19.24 12.82 11.11
CA SER A 149 -20.58 13.44 11.16
C SER A 149 -20.43 14.75 11.92
N LEU A 150 -20.51 15.86 11.21
CA LEU A 150 -20.67 17.17 11.82
C LEU A 150 -22.00 17.13 12.59
N VAL A 151 -21.92 17.11 13.90
CA VAL A 151 -23.05 17.36 14.78
C VAL A 151 -23.57 18.75 14.43
N HIS A 152 -24.70 18.81 13.72
CA HIS A 152 -25.37 20.04 13.42
C HIS A 152 -25.93 20.64 14.74
N HIS A 153 -25.29 21.68 15.22
CA HIS A 153 -26.00 22.66 16.03
C HIS A 153 -26.94 23.41 15.11
N THR A 154 -28.22 23.31 15.44
CA THR A 154 -29.38 23.99 14.80
C THR A 154 -29.18 25.50 14.82
N GLY A 155 -29.24 26.11 13.64
CA GLY A 155 -29.32 27.55 13.48
C GLY A 155 -29.68 27.86 12.02
N THR A 156 -30.92 28.33 11.83
CA THR A 156 -31.66 28.69 10.62
C THR A 156 -30.87 29.53 9.60
N SER A 157 -30.90 29.22 8.35
CA SER A 157 -31.51 29.92 7.18
C SER A 157 -30.73 29.66 5.87
N ASN A 158 -31.54 29.30 4.88
CA ASN A 158 -31.38 29.38 3.40
C ASN A 158 -30.09 29.97 2.80
N SER A 159 -29.40 29.14 1.96
CA SER A 159 -29.13 29.48 0.55
C SER A 159 -28.34 28.34 -0.11
N HIS A 160 -28.70 28.04 -1.35
CA HIS A 160 -28.08 27.09 -2.26
C HIS A 160 -26.57 27.32 -2.39
N PHE A 161 -25.75 26.36 -1.99
CA PHE A 161 -24.36 26.31 -2.37
C PHE A 161 -23.99 24.88 -2.75
N CYS A 162 -23.76 24.67 -4.03
CA CYS A 162 -23.18 23.46 -4.58
C CYS A 162 -21.67 23.55 -4.34
N PRO A 163 -21.02 22.63 -3.58
CA PRO A 163 -19.59 22.67 -3.43
C PRO A 163 -18.93 22.10 -4.69
N THR A 164 -18.27 22.97 -5.42
CA THR A 164 -17.32 22.60 -6.47
C THR A 164 -16.22 21.72 -5.88
N HIS A 165 -15.99 20.58 -6.53
CA HIS A 165 -14.85 19.69 -6.24
C HIS A 165 -13.53 20.44 -6.30
N THR A 166 -12.95 20.73 -5.15
CA THR A 166 -11.51 21.03 -5.07
C THR A 166 -10.79 19.76 -4.66
N ASN A 167 -10.16 19.10 -5.62
CA ASN A 167 -9.22 18.01 -5.38
C ASN A 167 -8.10 18.49 -4.44
N PRO A 168 -7.65 17.65 -3.49
CA PRO A 168 -6.46 17.96 -2.70
C PRO A 168 -5.24 18.05 -3.62
N PRO A 169 -4.29 18.98 -3.39
CA PRO A 169 -3.09 19.12 -4.20
C PRO A 169 -2.18 17.91 -3.95
N GLY A 170 -1.90 17.14 -5.00
CA GLY A 170 -0.98 16.01 -4.89
C GLY A 170 -1.00 15.04 -6.07
N LEU A 171 -1.34 15.49 -7.27
CA LEU A 171 -1.02 14.76 -8.49
C LEU A 171 -0.48 15.74 -9.54
N CYS A 172 0.80 16.08 -9.43
CA CYS A 172 1.51 16.73 -10.50
C CYS A 172 1.80 15.71 -11.60
N ILE A 173 0.91 15.62 -12.58
CA ILE A 173 1.29 15.11 -13.91
C ILE A 173 1.84 16.31 -14.65
N GLY A 174 3.16 16.43 -14.69
CA GLY A 174 3.85 17.40 -15.53
C GLY A 174 3.64 17.05 -17.01
N ALA A 175 2.77 17.79 -17.67
CA ALA A 175 2.75 17.87 -19.13
C ALA A 175 3.53 19.14 -19.51
N GLU A 176 4.82 19.00 -19.75
CA GLU A 176 5.56 19.98 -20.52
C GLU A 176 5.36 19.70 -22.01
N THR A 177 4.53 20.53 -22.66
CA THR A 177 4.52 20.65 -24.11
C THR A 177 5.62 21.62 -24.51
N GLY A 178 6.67 21.08 -25.15
CA GLY A 178 7.75 21.83 -25.73
C GLY A 178 7.36 22.69 -26.94
N ARG A 179 8.12 23.66 -27.18
CA ARG A 179 8.47 24.19 -28.52
C ARG A 179 9.92 23.82 -28.81
#